data_a8c903276c4594b94b91652ebaa9e858
#
_entry.id   a8c903276c4594b94b91652ebaa9e858
#
_cell.length_a   1.000
_cell.length_b   1.000
_cell.length_c   1.000
_cell.angle_alpha   90.00
_cell.angle_beta   90.00
_cell.angle_gamma   90.00
#
_symmetry.space_group_name_H-M   'P 1'
#
loop_
_entity.id
_entity.type
_entity.pdbx_description
1 polymer ?
#
loop_
_entity_poly.entity_id
_entity_poly.type
_entity_poly.pdbx_seq_one_letter_code
_entity_poly.pdbx_strand_id
1 'polypeptide(L)'
;MFVIFGSDPIAIRLAEWIGERSSVRIIGLAEQLVPMKDVEIVALPTEMELHEMPLPEVTPTAVLLLEEIICDDNPVKELKNRWPNTPVLSTIDVEGAEKISIEDLTINAIQDRLRSIDRKQGASEVLRRLKNEENSQVLIVCHDNPDPDALASALAMKHLCDSLGHTSTITHGGMIEHQQNRAMVKLLKMELRKLILDWEVEDLLKQSDIVICVDFSHPGANNILPETCVPHIVIDHHTTDQRPAGDVILVRSEFAATSSLIASV
;
A
#
# COMPACT_ATOMS: atom_id res chain seq x y z
N MET A 1 13.43 -17.62 17.70
CA MET A 1 12.33 -18.60 17.81
C MET A 1 11.09 -17.89 18.32
N PHE A 2 9.90 -18.25 17.80
CA PHE A 2 8.60 -17.81 18.32
C PHE A 2 7.97 -18.92 19.15
N VAL A 3 7.15 -18.56 20.13
CA VAL A 3 6.36 -19.53 20.91
C VAL A 3 4.90 -19.15 20.79
N ILE A 4 4.06 -20.10 20.43
CA ILE A 4 2.62 -19.96 20.27
C ILE A 4 1.92 -20.87 21.26
N PHE A 5 1.04 -20.31 22.07
CA PHE A 5 0.13 -21.04 22.94
C PHE A 5 -1.25 -21.05 22.28
N GLY A 6 -1.67 -22.22 21.84
CA GLY A 6 -2.93 -22.42 21.15
C GLY A 6 -2.89 -23.61 20.20
N SER A 7 -4.06 -24.15 19.90
CA SER A 7 -4.26 -25.32 19.05
C SER A 7 -5.40 -25.11 18.03
N ASP A 8 -5.99 -23.94 18.03
CA ASP A 8 -7.06 -23.54 17.10
C ASP A 8 -6.53 -23.40 15.65
N PRO A 9 -7.39 -23.33 14.64
CA PRO A 9 -6.98 -23.16 13.25
C PRO A 9 -6.13 -21.91 12.97
N ILE A 10 -6.27 -20.86 13.78
CA ILE A 10 -5.46 -19.62 13.65
C ILE A 10 -4.03 -19.90 14.15
N ALA A 11 -3.90 -20.51 15.31
CA ALA A 11 -2.61 -20.88 15.90
C ALA A 11 -1.82 -21.81 14.97
N ILE A 12 -2.48 -22.83 14.43
CA ILE A 12 -1.88 -23.80 13.50
C ILE A 12 -1.36 -23.12 12.23
N ARG A 13 -2.21 -22.33 11.55
CA ARG A 13 -1.80 -21.62 10.33
C ARG A 13 -0.71 -20.59 10.56
N LEU A 14 -0.75 -19.92 11.70
CA LEU A 14 0.28 -18.97 12.07
C LEU A 14 1.62 -19.66 12.36
N ALA A 15 1.59 -20.82 13.02
CA ALA A 15 2.79 -21.63 13.26
C ALA A 15 3.40 -22.13 11.95
N GLU A 16 2.61 -22.61 11.00
CA GLU A 16 3.08 -23.01 9.66
C GLU A 16 3.71 -21.84 8.92
N TRP A 17 3.04 -20.68 8.90
CA TRP A 17 3.55 -19.48 8.22
C TRP A 17 4.86 -18.95 8.83
N ILE A 18 5.00 -18.99 10.15
CA ILE A 18 6.25 -18.61 10.85
C ILE A 18 7.32 -19.68 10.57
N GLY A 19 6.98 -20.97 10.60
CA GLY A 19 7.90 -22.09 10.38
C GLY A 19 8.62 -22.03 9.05
N GLU A 20 7.97 -21.55 7.99
CA GLU A 20 8.61 -21.31 6.69
C GLU A 20 9.74 -20.26 6.72
N ARG A 21 9.81 -19.40 7.74
CA ARG A 21 10.67 -18.21 7.79
C ARG A 21 11.57 -18.15 9.00
N SER A 22 11.17 -18.81 10.10
CA SER A 22 11.85 -18.75 11.39
C SER A 22 11.51 -19.96 12.24
N SER A 23 12.33 -20.29 13.23
CA SER A 23 12.00 -21.33 14.19
C SER A 23 10.79 -20.95 15.03
N VAL A 24 9.86 -21.88 15.17
CA VAL A 24 8.63 -21.74 15.93
C VAL A 24 8.32 -22.99 16.73
N ARG A 25 7.84 -22.81 17.94
CA ARG A 25 7.28 -23.87 18.79
C ARG A 25 5.82 -23.54 19.05
N ILE A 26 4.94 -24.50 18.78
CA ILE A 26 3.53 -24.43 19.15
C ILE A 26 3.28 -25.34 20.33
N ILE A 27 2.58 -24.84 21.33
CA ILE A 27 2.17 -25.55 22.55
C ILE A 27 0.65 -25.49 22.60
N GLY A 28 0.00 -26.63 22.58
CA GLY A 28 -1.45 -26.70 22.53
C GLY A 28 -2.01 -28.08 22.87
N LEU A 29 -3.33 -28.20 22.88
CA LEU A 29 -4.01 -29.44 23.25
C LEU A 29 -3.78 -30.55 22.21
N ALA A 30 -3.44 -31.74 22.69
CA ALA A 30 -3.05 -32.87 21.84
C ALA A 30 -4.13 -33.30 20.82
N GLU A 31 -5.42 -33.13 21.19
CA GLU A 31 -6.54 -33.52 20.33
C GLU A 31 -6.66 -32.67 19.06
N GLN A 32 -6.08 -31.48 19.05
CA GLN A 32 -6.24 -30.49 17.97
C GLN A 32 -4.97 -30.33 17.12
N LEU A 33 -3.79 -30.63 17.70
CA LEU A 33 -2.51 -30.49 17.01
C LEU A 33 -2.23 -31.64 16.04
N VAL A 34 -1.84 -31.29 14.83
CA VAL A 34 -1.42 -32.23 13.78
C VAL A 34 0.06 -31.98 13.43
N PRO A 35 0.76 -33.04 12.90
CA PRO A 35 2.14 -32.83 12.44
C PRO A 35 2.23 -31.70 11.38
N MET A 36 3.13 -30.74 11.61
CA MET A 36 3.40 -29.62 10.74
C MET A 36 4.87 -29.61 10.33
N LYS A 37 5.13 -29.20 9.09
CA LYS A 37 6.50 -29.08 8.59
C LYS A 37 7.16 -27.84 9.21
N ASP A 38 8.43 -27.97 9.61
CA ASP A 38 9.26 -26.90 10.15
C ASP A 38 8.71 -26.22 11.45
N VAL A 39 7.81 -26.92 12.16
CA VAL A 39 7.21 -26.45 13.43
C VAL A 39 7.51 -27.47 14.51
N GLU A 40 8.04 -27.00 15.63
CA GLU A 40 8.22 -27.83 16.82
C GLU A 40 6.90 -27.88 17.60
N ILE A 41 6.35 -29.08 17.79
CA ILE A 41 5.03 -29.30 18.39
C ILE A 41 5.18 -29.86 19.79
N VAL A 42 4.53 -29.19 20.75
CA VAL A 42 4.37 -29.65 22.13
C VAL A 42 2.87 -29.88 22.37
N ALA A 43 2.49 -31.12 22.40
CA ALA A 43 1.11 -31.55 22.62
C ALA A 43 0.85 -31.74 24.12
N LEU A 44 -0.08 -30.98 24.68
CA LEU A 44 -0.49 -31.08 26.08
C LEU A 44 -1.73 -32.02 26.20
N PRO A 45 -1.80 -32.86 27.23
CA PRO A 45 -2.98 -33.69 27.47
C PRO A 45 -4.19 -32.89 27.94
N THR A 46 -3.96 -31.82 28.67
CA THR A 46 -4.96 -30.88 29.22
C THR A 46 -4.33 -29.49 29.35
N GLU A 47 -5.12 -28.51 29.72
CA GLU A 47 -4.63 -27.22 30.21
C GLU A 47 -3.72 -27.44 31.42
N MET A 48 -2.64 -26.64 31.53
CA MET A 48 -1.60 -26.81 32.55
C MET A 48 -1.06 -25.46 33.01
N GLU A 49 -0.42 -25.45 34.16
CA GLU A 49 0.36 -24.29 34.62
C GLU A 49 1.69 -24.18 33.85
N LEU A 50 2.17 -22.97 33.62
CA LEU A 50 3.38 -22.70 32.83
C LEU A 50 4.64 -23.44 33.36
N HIS A 51 4.75 -23.62 34.68
CA HIS A 51 5.89 -24.29 35.26
C HIS A 51 5.92 -25.80 35.00
N GLU A 52 4.79 -26.40 34.63
CA GLU A 52 4.66 -27.81 34.22
C GLU A 52 4.88 -28.04 32.72
N MET A 53 4.83 -26.93 31.94
CA MET A 53 4.96 -27.02 30.48
C MET A 53 6.42 -27.15 30.02
N PRO A 54 6.70 -27.93 28.96
CA PRO A 54 8.03 -28.04 28.38
C PRO A 54 8.38 -26.78 27.54
N LEU A 55 8.64 -25.70 28.25
CA LEU A 55 9.03 -24.41 27.65
C LEU A 55 10.46 -24.45 27.10
N PRO A 56 10.76 -23.69 26.03
CA PRO A 56 12.11 -23.62 25.50
C PRO A 56 13.10 -23.00 26.50
N GLU A 57 14.35 -23.46 26.45
CA GLU A 57 15.44 -22.85 27.22
C GLU A 57 15.90 -21.51 26.60
N VAL A 58 15.77 -21.41 25.27
CA VAL A 58 16.16 -20.23 24.51
C VAL A 58 15.09 -19.15 24.66
N THR A 59 15.53 -17.91 24.91
CA THR A 59 14.62 -16.75 24.94
C THR A 59 13.90 -16.56 23.61
N PRO A 60 12.57 -16.58 23.56
CA PRO A 60 11.82 -16.36 22.35
C PRO A 60 11.93 -14.92 21.86
N THR A 61 11.77 -14.74 20.54
CA THR A 61 11.62 -13.44 19.89
C THR A 61 10.30 -12.79 20.30
N ALA A 62 9.23 -13.58 20.36
CA ALA A 62 7.92 -13.18 20.87
C ALA A 62 7.15 -14.42 21.35
N VAL A 63 6.19 -14.20 22.24
CA VAL A 63 5.21 -15.19 22.70
C VAL A 63 3.83 -14.74 22.25
N LEU A 64 3.04 -15.66 21.72
CA LEU A 64 1.65 -15.43 21.31
C LEU A 64 0.72 -16.31 22.16
N LEU A 65 -0.25 -15.68 22.82
CA LEU A 65 -1.31 -16.33 23.59
C LEU A 65 -2.60 -16.25 22.77
N LEU A 66 -2.96 -17.35 22.12
CA LEU A 66 -4.12 -17.38 21.20
C LEU A 66 -5.32 -18.13 21.79
N GLU A 67 -5.08 -18.98 22.78
CA GLU A 67 -6.10 -19.73 23.52
C GLU A 67 -5.77 -19.76 25.03
N GLU A 68 -6.81 -19.94 25.86
CA GLU A 68 -6.69 -20.11 27.30
C GLU A 68 -6.28 -21.54 27.65
N ILE A 69 -5.03 -21.90 27.36
CA ILE A 69 -4.47 -23.23 27.69
C ILE A 69 -3.55 -23.20 28.91
N ILE A 70 -3.32 -22.03 29.46
CA ILE A 70 -2.49 -21.79 30.63
C ILE A 70 -3.40 -21.52 31.83
N CYS A 71 -3.27 -22.33 32.88
CA CYS A 71 -4.14 -22.26 34.06
C CYS A 71 -3.64 -21.25 35.15
N ASP A 72 -2.54 -20.54 34.90
CA ASP A 72 -2.02 -19.55 35.84
C ASP A 72 -2.93 -18.32 35.96
N ASP A 73 -3.07 -17.76 37.16
CA ASP A 73 -3.82 -16.54 37.40
C ASP A 73 -3.29 -15.33 36.62
N ASN A 74 -1.97 -15.29 36.37
CA ASN A 74 -1.32 -14.25 35.58
C ASN A 74 -0.19 -14.84 34.71
N PRO A 75 -0.53 -15.45 33.57
CA PRO A 75 0.44 -16.12 32.72
C PRO A 75 1.47 -15.16 32.12
N VAL A 76 1.13 -13.92 31.88
CA VAL A 76 2.06 -12.92 31.33
C VAL A 76 3.14 -12.57 32.35
N LYS A 77 2.82 -12.46 33.62
CA LYS A 77 3.80 -12.21 34.68
C LYS A 77 4.79 -13.37 34.76
N GLU A 78 4.32 -14.60 34.70
CA GLU A 78 5.19 -15.80 34.74
C GLU A 78 6.08 -15.87 33.49
N LEU A 79 5.55 -15.60 32.32
CA LEU A 79 6.33 -15.51 31.09
C LEU A 79 7.40 -14.41 31.15
N LYS A 80 7.08 -13.24 31.70
CA LYS A 80 8.04 -12.14 31.88
C LYS A 80 9.07 -12.41 32.96
N ASN A 81 8.74 -13.17 33.98
CA ASN A 81 9.73 -13.63 34.98
C ASN A 81 10.79 -14.52 34.31
N ARG A 82 10.37 -15.38 33.39
CA ARG A 82 11.26 -16.28 32.65
C ARG A 82 12.00 -15.56 31.49
N TRP A 83 11.30 -14.69 30.76
CA TRP A 83 11.83 -13.95 29.61
C TRP A 83 11.49 -12.44 29.69
N PRO A 84 12.23 -11.66 30.50
CA PRO A 84 11.85 -10.29 30.87
C PRO A 84 11.63 -9.32 29.71
N ASN A 85 12.37 -9.49 28.62
CA ASN A 85 12.33 -8.58 27.48
C ASN A 85 11.55 -9.14 26.26
N THR A 86 10.92 -10.29 26.40
CA THR A 86 10.15 -10.90 25.32
C THR A 86 8.76 -10.26 25.25
N PRO A 87 8.35 -9.72 24.08
CA PRO A 87 6.99 -9.26 23.91
C PRO A 87 6.00 -10.41 23.97
N VAL A 88 4.91 -10.19 24.68
CA VAL A 88 3.78 -11.13 24.78
C VAL A 88 2.58 -10.49 24.12
N LEU A 89 2.11 -11.11 23.03
CA LEU A 89 0.94 -10.69 22.28
C LEU A 89 -0.22 -11.66 22.57
N SER A 90 -1.45 -11.17 22.62
CA SER A 90 -2.60 -12.02 22.93
C SER A 90 -3.86 -11.62 22.15
N THR A 91 -4.59 -12.63 21.69
CA THR A 91 -5.95 -12.47 21.13
C THR A 91 -7.02 -12.58 22.22
N ILE A 92 -6.66 -13.15 23.37
CA ILE A 92 -7.52 -13.24 24.56
C ILE A 92 -7.21 -12.08 25.52
N ASP A 93 -8.13 -11.79 26.42
CA ASP A 93 -7.99 -10.66 27.36
C ASP A 93 -7.14 -11.06 28.57
N VAL A 94 -5.83 -10.82 28.48
CA VAL A 94 -4.86 -11.17 29.51
C VAL A 94 -4.09 -9.93 29.93
N GLU A 95 -4.07 -9.65 31.23
CA GLU A 95 -3.40 -8.49 31.79
C GLU A 95 -1.88 -8.51 31.51
N GLY A 96 -1.37 -7.41 30.95
CA GLY A 96 0.04 -7.21 30.66
C GLY A 96 0.52 -7.75 29.31
N ALA A 97 -0.33 -8.39 28.53
CA ALA A 97 -0.06 -8.71 27.12
C ALA A 97 -0.44 -7.53 26.21
N GLU A 98 0.22 -7.44 25.05
CA GLU A 98 -0.22 -6.58 23.95
C GLU A 98 -1.40 -7.24 23.25
N LYS A 99 -2.56 -6.58 23.29
CA LYS A 99 -3.80 -7.12 22.73
C LYS A 99 -3.80 -7.06 21.20
N ILE A 100 -4.02 -8.21 20.56
CA ILE A 100 -4.31 -8.32 19.14
C ILE A 100 -5.81 -8.47 18.95
N SER A 101 -6.46 -7.44 18.40
CA SER A 101 -7.88 -7.51 18.04
C SER A 101 -8.06 -8.28 16.73
N ILE A 102 -8.67 -9.46 16.78
CA ILE A 102 -9.01 -10.23 15.58
C ILE A 102 -10.00 -9.46 14.71
N GLU A 103 -10.91 -8.70 15.33
CA GLU A 103 -11.88 -7.87 14.62
C GLU A 103 -11.17 -6.78 13.81
N ASP A 104 -10.22 -6.05 14.42
CA ASP A 104 -9.45 -5.00 13.75
C ASP A 104 -8.57 -5.58 12.63
N LEU A 105 -7.93 -6.72 12.86
CA LEU A 105 -7.16 -7.42 11.84
C LEU A 105 -8.04 -7.83 10.66
N THR A 106 -9.24 -8.35 10.94
CA THR A 106 -10.19 -8.77 9.89
C THR A 106 -10.69 -7.56 9.10
N ILE A 107 -11.05 -6.47 9.79
CA ILE A 107 -11.48 -5.22 9.15
C ILE A 107 -10.35 -4.66 8.28
N ASN A 108 -9.12 -4.58 8.80
CA ASN A 108 -7.97 -4.11 8.05
C ASN A 108 -7.70 -4.97 6.80
N ALA A 109 -7.74 -6.29 6.93
CA ALA A 109 -7.56 -7.20 5.80
C ALA A 109 -8.65 -7.03 4.72
N ILE A 110 -9.90 -6.83 5.13
CA ILE A 110 -11.00 -6.55 4.21
C ILE A 110 -10.80 -5.19 3.55
N GLN A 111 -10.45 -4.15 4.32
CA GLN A 111 -10.18 -2.82 3.78
C GLN A 111 -9.05 -2.85 2.74
N ASP A 112 -7.94 -3.53 3.05
CA ASP A 112 -6.81 -3.66 2.11
C ASP A 112 -7.22 -4.42 0.84
N ARG A 113 -8.07 -5.44 0.99
CA ARG A 113 -8.61 -6.16 -0.18
C ARG A 113 -9.53 -5.27 -1.03
N LEU A 114 -10.41 -4.51 -0.39
CA LEU A 114 -11.28 -3.56 -1.09
C LEU A 114 -10.48 -2.46 -1.79
N ARG A 115 -9.48 -1.88 -1.13
CA ARG A 115 -8.56 -0.92 -1.75
C ARG A 115 -7.81 -1.53 -2.94
N SER A 116 -7.38 -2.80 -2.85
CA SER A 116 -6.73 -3.49 -3.96
C SER A 116 -7.67 -3.68 -5.17
N ILE A 117 -8.95 -3.99 -4.92
CA ILE A 117 -9.96 -4.12 -5.98
C ILE A 117 -10.23 -2.76 -6.63
N ASP A 118 -10.43 -1.72 -5.83
CA ASP A 118 -10.68 -0.36 -6.29
C ASP A 118 -9.50 0.19 -7.13
N ARG A 119 -8.26 -0.06 -6.71
CA ARG A 119 -7.07 0.28 -7.52
C ARG A 119 -7.06 -0.41 -8.89
N LYS A 120 -7.31 -1.72 -8.93
CA LYS A 120 -7.38 -2.49 -10.18
C LYS A 120 -8.49 -2.00 -11.09
N GLN A 121 -9.62 -1.60 -10.53
CA GLN A 121 -10.72 -1.03 -11.30
C GLN A 121 -10.31 0.32 -11.89
N GLY A 122 -9.74 1.24 -11.10
CA GLY A 122 -9.26 2.53 -11.55
C GLY A 122 -8.18 2.41 -12.64
N ALA A 123 -7.20 1.51 -12.45
CA ALA A 123 -6.19 1.20 -13.46
C ALA A 123 -6.83 0.70 -14.77
N SER A 124 -7.81 -0.20 -14.67
CA SER A 124 -8.52 -0.74 -15.83
C SER A 124 -9.33 0.34 -16.56
N GLU A 125 -9.89 1.31 -15.84
CA GLU A 125 -10.62 2.45 -16.44
C GLU A 125 -9.68 3.39 -17.18
N VAL A 126 -8.50 3.71 -16.64
CA VAL A 126 -7.46 4.49 -17.33
C VAL A 126 -7.06 3.79 -18.63
N LEU A 127 -6.71 2.50 -18.56
CA LEU A 127 -6.33 1.72 -19.75
C LEU A 127 -7.45 1.64 -20.77
N ARG A 128 -8.69 1.45 -20.34
CA ARG A 128 -9.87 1.41 -21.23
C ARG A 128 -10.08 2.76 -21.90
N ARG A 129 -9.94 3.88 -21.17
CA ARG A 129 -10.09 5.23 -21.74
C ARG A 129 -9.03 5.51 -22.81
N LEU A 130 -7.78 5.12 -22.55
CA LEU A 130 -6.70 5.26 -23.53
C LEU A 130 -6.88 4.36 -24.76
N LYS A 131 -7.34 3.12 -24.58
CA LYS A 131 -7.55 2.17 -25.69
C LYS A 131 -8.79 2.45 -26.55
N ASN A 132 -9.71 3.28 -26.10
CA ASN A 132 -10.93 3.60 -26.86
C ASN A 132 -10.68 4.50 -28.07
N GLU A 133 -9.54 5.17 -28.13
CA GLU A 133 -9.14 6.03 -29.22
C GLU A 133 -7.79 5.58 -29.76
N GLU A 134 -7.64 5.55 -31.07
CA GLU A 134 -6.38 5.15 -31.72
C GLU A 134 -5.62 6.41 -32.22
N ASN A 135 -4.28 6.39 -32.11
CA ASN A 135 -3.40 7.46 -32.62
C ASN A 135 -3.75 8.87 -32.13
N SER A 136 -4.21 9.00 -30.90
CA SER A 136 -4.62 10.28 -30.33
C SER A 136 -3.44 11.18 -29.98
N GLN A 137 -3.68 12.48 -29.98
CA GLN A 137 -2.78 13.49 -29.40
C GLN A 137 -3.09 13.61 -27.91
N VAL A 138 -2.15 13.21 -27.06
CA VAL A 138 -2.33 13.18 -25.60
C VAL A 138 -1.53 14.31 -24.96
N LEU A 139 -2.22 15.18 -24.23
CA LEU A 139 -1.61 16.22 -23.41
C LEU A 139 -1.51 15.74 -21.96
N ILE A 140 -0.30 15.57 -21.47
CA ILE A 140 -0.03 15.21 -20.07
C ILE A 140 0.41 16.48 -19.35
N VAL A 141 -0.35 16.88 -18.34
CA VAL A 141 -0.15 18.14 -17.60
C VAL A 141 0.32 17.83 -16.18
N CYS A 142 1.44 18.42 -15.80
CA CYS A 142 1.92 18.48 -14.42
C CYS A 142 1.45 19.77 -13.74
N HIS A 143 1.48 19.80 -12.41
CA HIS A 143 1.33 21.05 -11.68
C HIS A 143 2.49 22.02 -11.97
N ASP A 144 2.32 23.29 -11.62
CA ASP A 144 3.37 24.29 -11.75
C ASP A 144 4.57 23.96 -10.85
N ASN A 145 5.78 24.25 -11.34
CA ASN A 145 7.03 23.91 -10.66
C ASN A 145 7.14 22.40 -10.30
N PRO A 146 7.02 21.51 -11.29
CA PRO A 146 6.86 20.08 -11.03
C PRO A 146 8.03 19.51 -10.22
N ASP A 147 7.66 18.76 -9.22
CA ASP A 147 8.58 18.03 -8.35
C ASP A 147 8.94 16.64 -8.95
N PRO A 148 9.78 15.83 -8.27
CA PRO A 148 10.16 14.52 -8.80
C PRO A 148 8.99 13.57 -8.99
N ASP A 149 7.91 13.67 -8.17
CA ASP A 149 6.75 12.82 -8.30
C ASP A 149 5.91 13.18 -9.52
N ALA A 150 5.62 14.47 -9.72
CA ALA A 150 4.95 14.96 -10.93
C ALA A 150 5.72 14.58 -12.20
N LEU A 151 7.07 14.77 -12.19
CA LEU A 151 7.93 14.42 -13.33
C LEU A 151 7.94 12.92 -13.62
N ALA A 152 8.08 12.07 -12.58
CA ALA A 152 8.04 10.61 -12.72
C ALA A 152 6.68 10.13 -13.23
N SER A 153 5.60 10.70 -12.68
CA SER A 153 4.22 10.44 -13.07
C SER A 153 3.97 10.75 -14.54
N ALA A 154 4.39 11.93 -14.98
CA ALA A 154 4.25 12.35 -16.38
C ALA A 154 5.06 11.46 -17.34
N LEU A 155 6.29 11.09 -16.96
CA LEU A 155 7.13 10.22 -17.79
C LEU A 155 6.53 8.82 -17.90
N ALA A 156 6.02 8.26 -16.81
CA ALA A 156 5.37 6.95 -16.80
C ALA A 156 4.11 6.96 -17.69
N MET A 157 3.26 7.99 -17.56
CA MET A 157 2.08 8.14 -18.42
C MET A 157 2.45 8.33 -19.88
N LYS A 158 3.51 9.10 -20.17
CA LYS A 158 4.02 9.22 -21.54
C LYS A 158 4.41 7.86 -22.12
N HIS A 159 5.18 7.07 -21.39
CA HIS A 159 5.57 5.73 -21.84
C HIS A 159 4.36 4.82 -22.06
N LEU A 160 3.36 4.89 -21.20
CA LEU A 160 2.12 4.14 -21.39
C LEU A 160 1.37 4.57 -22.65
N CYS A 161 1.17 5.88 -22.87
CA CYS A 161 0.51 6.41 -24.06
C CYS A 161 1.25 6.03 -25.33
N ASP A 162 2.58 6.22 -25.35
CA ASP A 162 3.42 5.89 -26.51
C ASP A 162 3.37 4.37 -26.82
N SER A 163 3.34 3.51 -25.78
CA SER A 163 3.20 2.05 -25.95
C SER A 163 1.85 1.63 -26.52
N LEU A 164 0.82 2.43 -26.34
CA LEU A 164 -0.51 2.23 -26.90
C LEU A 164 -0.68 2.87 -28.28
N GLY A 165 0.37 3.49 -28.85
CA GLY A 165 0.36 4.09 -30.18
C GLY A 165 -0.13 5.54 -30.24
N HIS A 166 -0.25 6.22 -29.10
CA HIS A 166 -0.57 7.65 -29.05
C HIS A 166 0.68 8.51 -29.20
N THR A 167 0.50 9.77 -29.58
CA THR A 167 1.54 10.80 -29.54
C THR A 167 1.31 11.65 -28.29
N SER A 168 2.27 11.67 -27.35
CA SER A 168 2.07 12.35 -26.09
C SER A 168 3.07 13.48 -25.84
N THR A 169 2.58 14.57 -25.27
CA THR A 169 3.38 15.75 -24.89
C THR A 169 3.21 16.03 -23.42
N ILE A 170 4.34 16.13 -22.70
CA ILE A 170 4.34 16.52 -21.28
C ILE A 170 4.46 18.04 -21.17
N THR A 171 3.57 18.66 -20.40
CA THR A 171 3.54 20.11 -20.20
C THR A 171 3.48 20.49 -18.72
N HIS A 172 3.99 21.68 -18.41
CA HIS A 172 3.91 22.29 -17.09
C HIS A 172 3.96 23.83 -17.19
N GLY A 173 3.47 24.51 -16.17
CA GLY A 173 3.75 25.93 -15.94
C GLY A 173 4.98 26.13 -15.06
N GLY A 174 5.15 27.34 -14.55
CA GLY A 174 6.18 27.65 -13.56
C GLY A 174 7.62 27.37 -14.01
N MET A 175 8.46 26.92 -13.06
CA MET A 175 9.90 26.67 -13.30
C MET A 175 10.37 25.40 -12.57
N ILE A 176 11.26 24.65 -13.20
CA ILE A 176 11.97 23.56 -12.54
C ILE A 176 13.19 24.12 -11.84
N GLU A 177 13.02 24.61 -10.61
CA GLU A 177 14.06 25.36 -9.90
C GLU A 177 15.03 24.48 -9.13
N HIS A 178 14.54 23.42 -8.48
CA HIS A 178 15.38 22.54 -7.68
C HIS A 178 16.42 21.79 -8.51
N GLN A 179 17.66 21.81 -8.02
CA GLN A 179 18.78 21.17 -8.71
C GLN A 179 18.54 19.67 -8.98
N GLN A 180 17.89 18.98 -8.04
CA GLN A 180 17.52 17.57 -8.16
C GLN A 180 16.54 17.34 -9.30
N ASN A 181 15.51 18.17 -9.42
CA ASN A 181 14.49 18.06 -10.47
C ASN A 181 15.12 18.31 -11.86
N ARG A 182 15.98 19.34 -11.99
CA ARG A 182 16.75 19.57 -13.22
C ARG A 182 17.68 18.41 -13.57
N ALA A 183 18.33 17.80 -12.56
CA ALA A 183 19.19 16.64 -12.78
C ALA A 183 18.37 15.45 -13.29
N MET A 184 17.20 15.19 -12.70
CA MET A 184 16.27 14.13 -13.13
C MET A 184 15.85 14.31 -14.59
N VAL A 185 15.35 15.50 -14.97
CA VAL A 185 14.97 15.83 -16.34
C VAL A 185 16.13 15.58 -17.32
N LYS A 186 17.33 16.02 -16.97
CA LYS A 186 18.53 15.84 -17.82
C LYS A 186 18.94 14.36 -17.92
N LEU A 187 18.99 13.64 -16.82
CA LEU A 187 19.39 12.23 -16.79
C LEU A 187 18.43 11.33 -17.55
N LEU A 188 17.13 11.57 -17.40
CA LEU A 188 16.07 10.81 -18.06
C LEU A 188 15.76 11.33 -19.47
N LYS A 189 16.44 12.40 -19.92
CA LYS A 189 16.24 13.06 -21.23
C LYS A 189 14.77 13.38 -21.48
N MET A 190 14.08 13.88 -20.46
CA MET A 190 12.66 14.20 -20.55
C MET A 190 12.43 15.39 -21.48
N GLU A 191 11.56 15.22 -22.45
CA GLU A 191 11.09 16.29 -23.32
C GLU A 191 9.87 16.95 -22.66
N LEU A 192 10.07 18.13 -22.08
CA LEU A 192 9.05 18.88 -21.37
C LEU A 192 8.78 20.18 -22.12
N ARG A 193 7.49 20.48 -22.33
CA ARG A 193 7.06 21.74 -22.91
C ARG A 193 6.58 22.66 -21.80
N LYS A 194 7.35 23.70 -21.51
CA LYS A 194 6.93 24.78 -20.61
C LYS A 194 5.95 25.68 -21.35
N LEU A 195 4.80 25.93 -20.74
CA LEU A 195 3.80 26.88 -21.20
C LEU A 195 3.81 28.13 -20.34
N ILE A 196 3.66 29.30 -20.95
CA ILE A 196 3.73 30.60 -20.28
C ILE A 196 2.49 31.44 -20.56
N LEU A 197 1.94 31.33 -21.77
CA LEU A 197 0.87 32.20 -22.25
C LEU A 197 -0.44 31.42 -22.40
N ASP A 198 -1.53 32.02 -21.98
CA ASP A 198 -2.86 31.37 -22.01
C ASP A 198 -3.25 30.87 -23.41
N TRP A 199 -2.91 31.59 -24.48
CA TRP A 199 -3.19 31.18 -25.83
C TRP A 199 -2.42 29.90 -26.27
N GLU A 200 -1.22 29.67 -25.69
CA GLU A 200 -0.46 28.42 -25.95
C GLU A 200 -1.20 27.23 -25.34
N VAL A 201 -1.77 27.41 -24.14
CA VAL A 201 -2.58 26.41 -23.46
C VAL A 201 -3.85 26.13 -24.26
N GLU A 202 -4.58 27.15 -24.67
CA GLU A 202 -5.80 27.01 -25.47
C GLU A 202 -5.53 26.30 -26.82
N ASP A 203 -4.42 26.64 -27.47
CA ASP A 203 -4.05 26.03 -28.76
C ASP A 203 -3.71 24.55 -28.58
N LEU A 204 -2.95 24.18 -27.54
CA LEU A 204 -2.66 22.79 -27.23
C LEU A 204 -3.91 21.99 -26.84
N LEU A 205 -4.81 22.58 -26.04
CA LEU A 205 -6.07 21.93 -25.67
C LEU A 205 -6.93 21.64 -26.91
N LYS A 206 -6.97 22.55 -27.90
CA LYS A 206 -7.70 22.34 -29.15
C LYS A 206 -7.08 21.24 -30.05
N GLN A 207 -5.76 21.03 -29.93
CA GLN A 207 -5.02 20.03 -30.71
C GLN A 207 -4.97 18.67 -30.02
N SER A 208 -5.42 18.57 -28.76
CA SER A 208 -5.34 17.34 -27.97
C SER A 208 -6.68 16.62 -27.90
N ASP A 209 -6.66 15.34 -28.19
CA ASP A 209 -7.83 14.45 -28.08
C ASP A 209 -8.06 14.00 -26.64
N ILE A 210 -6.96 13.83 -25.89
CA ILE A 210 -6.98 13.38 -24.50
C ILE A 210 -6.12 14.32 -23.64
N VAL A 211 -6.69 14.81 -22.52
CA VAL A 211 -5.99 15.59 -21.51
C VAL A 211 -5.88 14.78 -20.23
N ILE A 212 -4.66 14.61 -19.73
CA ILE A 212 -4.35 13.85 -18.52
C ILE A 212 -3.71 14.79 -17.51
N CYS A 213 -4.28 14.87 -16.31
CA CYS A 213 -3.68 15.55 -15.16
C CYS A 213 -2.94 14.54 -14.28
N VAL A 214 -1.68 14.81 -13.97
CA VAL A 214 -0.87 13.99 -13.08
C VAL A 214 -0.33 14.82 -11.92
N ASP A 215 -0.49 14.28 -10.71
CA ASP A 215 -0.03 14.87 -9.45
C ASP A 215 -0.72 16.19 -9.06
N PHE A 216 -1.88 16.39 -9.58
CA PHE A 216 -2.87 17.39 -9.16
C PHE A 216 -4.26 16.98 -9.64
N SER A 217 -5.30 17.45 -8.96
CA SER A 217 -6.67 17.01 -9.24
C SER A 217 -7.60 18.10 -9.78
N HIS A 218 -7.24 19.37 -9.67
CA HIS A 218 -8.11 20.48 -10.08
C HIS A 218 -7.42 21.45 -11.03
N PRO A 219 -7.96 21.64 -12.26
CA PRO A 219 -7.55 22.71 -13.14
C PRO A 219 -7.71 24.10 -12.49
N GLY A 220 -6.87 25.05 -12.86
CA GLY A 220 -6.90 26.42 -12.37
C GLY A 220 -6.14 26.69 -11.07
N ALA A 221 -5.79 25.64 -10.31
CA ALA A 221 -5.06 25.78 -9.07
C ALA A 221 -3.65 25.17 -9.20
N ASN A 222 -2.60 25.97 -9.12
CA ASN A 222 -1.20 25.54 -9.21
C ASN A 222 -0.88 24.73 -10.49
N ASN A 223 -1.53 25.05 -11.60
CA ASN A 223 -1.30 24.47 -12.91
C ASN A 223 -1.75 25.42 -14.04
N ILE A 224 -1.33 25.10 -15.26
CA ILE A 224 -1.59 25.94 -16.44
C ILE A 224 -2.99 25.81 -17.04
N LEU A 225 -3.78 24.82 -16.61
CA LEU A 225 -5.10 24.60 -17.18
C LEU A 225 -6.10 25.66 -16.69
N PRO A 226 -6.98 26.19 -17.56
CA PRO A 226 -8.05 27.04 -17.12
C PRO A 226 -9.04 26.28 -16.22
N GLU A 227 -9.64 26.94 -15.24
CA GLU A 227 -10.64 26.34 -14.32
C GLU A 227 -11.82 25.67 -15.06
N THR A 228 -12.11 26.13 -16.28
CA THR A 228 -13.18 25.57 -17.11
C THR A 228 -12.78 24.29 -17.84
N CYS A 229 -11.50 23.89 -17.78
CA CYS A 229 -11.03 22.66 -18.39
C CYS A 229 -11.55 21.46 -17.62
N VAL A 230 -12.15 20.52 -18.33
CA VAL A 230 -12.51 19.19 -17.78
C VAL A 230 -11.55 18.18 -18.38
N PRO A 231 -10.56 17.67 -17.60
CA PRO A 231 -9.63 16.67 -18.10
C PRO A 231 -10.35 15.33 -18.39
N HIS A 232 -9.79 14.53 -19.29
CA HIS A 232 -10.29 13.19 -19.54
C HIS A 232 -9.83 12.21 -18.44
N ILE A 233 -8.59 12.35 -17.96
CA ILE A 233 -8.03 11.48 -16.93
C ILE A 233 -7.37 12.36 -15.85
N VAL A 234 -7.67 12.07 -14.58
CA VAL A 234 -7.05 12.69 -13.41
C VAL A 234 -6.43 11.62 -12.55
N ILE A 235 -5.12 11.70 -12.29
CA ILE A 235 -4.38 10.77 -11.44
C ILE A 235 -3.62 11.58 -10.40
N ASP A 236 -3.97 11.38 -9.11
CA ASP A 236 -3.41 12.17 -8.02
C ASP A 236 -3.39 11.36 -6.71
N HIS A 237 -2.50 11.72 -5.79
CA HIS A 237 -2.44 11.14 -4.45
C HIS A 237 -2.77 12.15 -3.34
N HIS A 238 -2.94 13.42 -3.67
CA HIS A 238 -3.25 14.45 -2.69
C HIS A 238 -4.70 14.32 -2.18
N THR A 239 -4.90 14.69 -0.91
CA THR A 239 -6.25 14.85 -0.35
C THR A 239 -6.93 16.06 -0.97
N THR A 240 -8.19 15.91 -1.33
CA THR A 240 -8.99 17.02 -1.88
C THR A 240 -10.35 17.09 -1.19
N ASP A 241 -10.78 18.30 -0.86
CA ASP A 241 -12.10 18.54 -0.24
C ASP A 241 -13.23 18.51 -1.29
N GLN A 242 -12.89 18.63 -2.56
CA GLN A 242 -13.85 18.63 -3.66
C GLN A 242 -13.58 17.44 -4.58
N ARG A 243 -14.64 16.84 -5.08
CA ARG A 243 -14.50 15.77 -6.07
C ARG A 243 -13.99 16.37 -7.40
N PRO A 244 -12.86 15.89 -7.93
CA PRO A 244 -12.38 16.33 -9.24
C PRO A 244 -13.39 16.03 -10.35
N ALA A 245 -13.33 16.82 -11.43
CA ALA A 245 -14.08 16.56 -12.65
C ALA A 245 -13.20 15.85 -13.67
N GLY A 246 -13.77 14.88 -14.40
CA GLY A 246 -13.06 14.12 -15.44
C GLY A 246 -13.83 12.85 -15.82
N ASP A 247 -13.48 12.24 -16.96
CA ASP A 247 -14.08 10.97 -17.40
C ASP A 247 -13.59 9.81 -16.52
N VAL A 248 -12.30 9.80 -16.19
CA VAL A 248 -11.65 8.83 -15.30
C VAL A 248 -10.93 9.57 -14.19
N ILE A 249 -11.27 9.26 -12.95
CA ILE A 249 -10.71 9.90 -11.75
C ILE A 249 -10.06 8.81 -10.89
N LEU A 250 -8.74 8.82 -10.82
CA LEU A 250 -7.93 7.92 -10.01
C LEU A 250 -7.17 8.73 -8.95
N VAL A 251 -7.89 9.18 -7.92
CA VAL A 251 -7.32 9.93 -6.79
C VAL A 251 -7.28 9.02 -5.56
N ARG A 252 -6.09 8.81 -5.00
CA ARG A 252 -5.84 7.83 -3.92
C ARG A 252 -4.83 8.36 -2.91
N SER A 253 -5.32 8.96 -1.84
CA SER A 253 -4.50 9.58 -0.80
C SER A 253 -3.73 8.58 0.10
N GLU A 254 -4.02 7.29 0.00
CA GLU A 254 -3.27 6.25 0.68
C GLU A 254 -1.91 5.92 0.03
N PHE A 255 -1.65 6.43 -1.17
CA PHE A 255 -0.35 6.32 -1.80
C PHE A 255 0.58 7.44 -1.32
N ALA A 256 1.86 7.11 -1.16
CA ALA A 256 2.88 8.09 -0.81
C ALA A 256 3.27 9.00 -1.98
N ALA A 257 2.93 8.60 -3.21
CA ALA A 257 3.29 9.29 -4.44
C ALA A 257 2.36 8.89 -5.59
N THR A 258 2.04 9.83 -6.48
CA THR A 258 1.26 9.60 -7.71
C THR A 258 1.99 8.67 -8.67
N SER A 259 3.32 8.76 -8.75
CA SER A 259 4.14 7.86 -9.58
C SER A 259 4.02 6.39 -9.15
N SER A 260 3.88 6.12 -7.85
CA SER A 260 3.61 4.77 -7.35
C SER A 260 2.21 4.27 -7.72
N LEU A 261 1.23 5.16 -7.76
CA LEU A 261 -0.13 4.85 -8.21
C LEU A 261 -0.14 4.52 -9.72
N ILE A 262 0.55 5.30 -10.55
CA ILE A 262 0.66 5.06 -11.99
C ILE A 262 1.41 3.76 -12.29
N ALA A 263 2.44 3.41 -11.51
CA ALA A 263 3.15 2.14 -11.67
C ALA A 263 2.26 0.90 -11.43
N SER A 264 1.07 1.08 -10.86
CA SER A 264 0.07 0.03 -10.66
C SER A 264 -0.96 -0.08 -11.81
N VAL A 265 -0.94 0.86 -12.76
CA VAL A 265 -1.76 0.88 -13.98
C VAL A 265 -1.11 0.03 -15.08
#